data_7eff2e2b595c95e4a4d68a296d5a9b5a
#
_entry.id   7eff2e2b595c95e4a4d68a296d5a9b5a
#
_cell.length_a   1.000
_cell.length_b   1.000
_cell.length_c   1.000
_cell.angle_alpha   90.00
_cell.angle_beta   90.00
_cell.angle_gamma   90.00
#
_symmetry.space_group_name_H-M   'P 1'
#
loop_
_entity.id
_entity.type
_entity.pdbx_description
1 polymer ?
#
loop_
_entity_poly.entity_id
_entity_poly.type
_entity_poly.pdbx_seq_one_letter_code
_entity_poly.pdbx_strand_id
1 'polypeptide(L)'
;MQLANFLNKLFKKGGFILEDASGNEHVIGEKNKSSKIKLKILDKSLHYKLLLYPDLYFGEAYTDGKIIFKKGNLTDFLNIALENIGRAETNKWSALLNRLRGSYRYITNFNFIKKSRMNAAHHYDISDELYFLFLDPLKQYSCAYFKNKDDSLEKAQQNKINHIIK
;
A
#
# COMPACT_ATOMS: atom_id res chain seq x y z
N MET A 1 -12.33 -19.21 9.04
CA MET A 1 -12.60 -18.08 8.08
C MET A 1 -11.76 -18.27 6.83
N GLN A 2 -12.31 -18.01 5.61
CA GLN A 2 -11.60 -18.23 4.33
C GLN A 2 -10.33 -17.39 4.21
N LEU A 3 -10.38 -16.11 4.61
CA LEU A 3 -9.22 -15.23 4.61
C LEU A 3 -8.10 -15.76 5.50
N ALA A 4 -8.39 -16.23 6.72
CA ALA A 4 -7.38 -16.79 7.62
C ALA A 4 -6.72 -18.04 7.02
N ASN A 5 -7.49 -18.92 6.38
CA ASN A 5 -6.97 -20.10 5.70
C ASN A 5 -6.06 -19.72 4.52
N PHE A 6 -6.43 -18.70 3.76
CA PHE A 6 -5.60 -18.16 2.67
C PHE A 6 -4.29 -17.57 3.20
N LEU A 7 -4.37 -16.71 4.22
CA LEU A 7 -3.21 -16.09 4.83
C LEU A 7 -2.25 -17.14 5.44
N ASN A 8 -2.76 -18.19 6.08
CA ASN A 8 -1.95 -19.29 6.59
C ASN A 8 -1.20 -20.08 5.51
N LYS A 9 -1.72 -20.09 4.27
CA LYS A 9 -0.99 -20.66 3.13
C LYS A 9 0.12 -19.74 2.64
N LEU A 10 -0.08 -18.42 2.75
CA LEU A 10 0.84 -17.40 2.28
C LEU A 10 1.99 -17.15 3.28
N PHE A 11 1.66 -17.01 4.56
CA PHE A 11 2.63 -16.69 5.63
C PHE A 11 3.30 -17.98 6.13
N LYS A 12 4.58 -18.17 5.79
CA LYS A 12 5.40 -19.33 6.18
C LYS A 12 6.51 -18.97 7.16
N LYS A 13 6.86 -17.67 7.23
CA LYS A 13 7.83 -17.13 8.18
C LYS A 13 7.20 -16.01 8.99
N GLY A 14 7.45 -16.05 10.30
CA GLY A 14 6.80 -15.14 11.22
C GLY A 14 5.29 -15.34 11.28
N GLY A 15 4.59 -14.43 11.91
CA GLY A 15 3.15 -14.54 12.04
C GLY A 15 2.54 -13.38 12.83
N PHE A 16 1.22 -13.32 12.80
CA PHE A 16 0.42 -12.32 13.49
C PHE A 16 -0.93 -12.87 13.90
N ILE A 17 -1.62 -12.16 14.79
CA ILE A 17 -2.99 -12.47 15.16
C ILE A 17 -3.92 -11.56 14.35
N LEU A 18 -4.89 -12.15 13.66
CA LEU A 18 -5.95 -11.45 12.95
C LEU A 18 -7.25 -11.59 13.75
N GLU A 19 -7.75 -10.46 14.25
CA GLU A 19 -9.12 -10.39 14.82
C GLU A 19 -10.08 -10.00 13.69
N ASP A 20 -11.05 -10.87 13.42
CA ASP A 20 -12.04 -10.61 12.37
C ASP A 20 -13.11 -9.62 12.84
N ALA A 21 -13.96 -9.16 11.89
CA ALA A 21 -15.03 -8.20 12.18
C ALA A 21 -16.11 -8.74 13.13
N SER A 22 -16.10 -10.03 13.44
CA SER A 22 -16.99 -10.67 14.41
C SER A 22 -16.33 -10.83 15.78
N GLY A 23 -15.04 -10.44 15.92
CA GLY A 23 -14.27 -10.52 17.15
C GLY A 23 -13.52 -11.84 17.35
N ASN A 24 -13.56 -12.77 16.38
CA ASN A 24 -12.81 -14.03 16.50
C ASN A 24 -11.35 -13.81 16.16
N GLU A 25 -10.46 -14.44 16.92
CA GLU A 25 -9.02 -14.38 16.70
C GLU A 25 -8.54 -15.58 15.88
N HIS A 26 -7.73 -15.29 14.89
CA HIS A 26 -7.10 -16.26 14.02
C HIS A 26 -5.59 -16.08 14.05
N VAL A 27 -4.85 -17.13 14.40
CA VAL A 27 -3.38 -17.12 14.34
C VAL A 27 -2.96 -17.38 12.90
N ILE A 28 -2.17 -16.47 12.33
CA ILE A 28 -1.65 -16.52 10.97
C ILE A 28 -0.15 -16.75 11.01
N GLY A 29 0.33 -17.70 10.21
CA GLY A 29 1.74 -18.04 10.11
C GLY A 29 2.22 -18.97 11.22
N GLU A 30 3.42 -18.75 11.73
CA GLU A 30 4.00 -19.56 12.79
C GLU A 30 3.17 -19.47 14.08
N LYS A 31 2.83 -20.62 14.65
CA LYS A 31 1.96 -20.76 15.85
C LYS A 31 2.66 -20.35 17.15
N ASN A 32 3.49 -19.35 17.12
CA ASN A 32 4.10 -18.85 18.34
C ASN A 32 3.09 -17.94 19.04
N LYS A 33 2.61 -18.35 20.24
CA LYS A 33 1.61 -17.64 21.06
C LYS A 33 1.97 -16.20 21.41
N SER A 34 3.20 -15.79 21.14
CA SER A 34 3.76 -14.46 21.41
C SER A 34 3.83 -13.60 20.15
N SER A 35 2.83 -13.65 19.26
CA SER A 35 2.85 -12.76 18.10
C SER A 35 2.91 -11.30 18.57
N LYS A 36 3.96 -10.59 18.10
CA LYS A 36 4.16 -9.17 18.42
C LYS A 36 3.15 -8.27 17.72
N ILE A 37 2.42 -8.81 16.74
CA ILE A 37 1.50 -8.07 15.89
C ILE A 37 0.09 -8.63 16.04
N LYS A 38 -0.87 -7.74 16.28
CA LYS A 38 -2.29 -8.05 16.28
C LYS A 38 -3.05 -7.02 15.47
N LEU A 39 -3.66 -7.48 14.39
CA LEU A 39 -4.52 -6.70 13.50
C LEU A 39 -5.98 -6.97 13.81
N LYS A 40 -6.82 -5.93 13.71
CA LYS A 40 -8.28 -6.06 13.76
C LYS A 40 -8.89 -5.51 12.47
N ILE A 41 -9.78 -6.30 11.87
CA ILE A 41 -10.64 -5.89 10.77
C ILE A 41 -11.97 -5.43 11.36
N LEU A 42 -12.43 -4.24 11.00
CA LEU A 42 -13.71 -3.68 11.49
C LEU A 42 -14.88 -3.92 10.52
N ASP A 43 -14.59 -4.08 9.23
CA ASP A 43 -15.59 -4.25 8.18
C ASP A 43 -15.61 -5.69 7.63
N LYS A 44 -16.78 -6.35 7.71
CA LYS A 44 -16.96 -7.72 7.21
C LYS A 44 -16.67 -7.86 5.71
N SER A 45 -16.93 -6.83 4.91
CA SER A 45 -16.68 -6.86 3.46
C SER A 45 -15.21 -7.01 3.11
N LEU A 46 -14.31 -6.56 4.00
CA LEU A 46 -12.87 -6.65 3.81
C LEU A 46 -12.36 -8.09 3.75
N HIS A 47 -13.06 -9.05 4.34
CA HIS A 47 -12.67 -10.45 4.24
C HIS A 47 -12.61 -10.96 2.81
N TYR A 48 -13.54 -10.54 1.96
CA TYR A 48 -13.57 -10.91 0.54
C TYR A 48 -12.68 -9.98 -0.31
N LYS A 49 -12.69 -8.68 -0.02
CA LYS A 49 -11.88 -7.70 -0.74
C LYS A 49 -10.39 -8.02 -0.63
N LEU A 50 -9.90 -8.35 0.58
CA LEU A 50 -8.51 -8.74 0.83
C LEU A 50 -8.13 -10.08 0.18
N LEU A 51 -9.09 -10.99 -0.05
CA LEU A 51 -8.82 -12.21 -0.82
C LEU A 51 -8.63 -11.91 -2.31
N LEU A 52 -9.39 -10.94 -2.85
CA LEU A 52 -9.37 -10.62 -4.27
C LEU A 52 -8.21 -9.68 -4.64
N TYR A 53 -8.03 -8.60 -3.90
CA TYR A 53 -7.02 -7.56 -4.16
C TYR A 53 -6.41 -7.06 -2.85
N PRO A 54 -5.53 -7.86 -2.20
CA PRO A 54 -4.93 -7.50 -0.92
C PRO A 54 -4.13 -6.20 -1.00
N ASP A 55 -3.39 -5.97 -2.10
CA ASP A 55 -2.51 -4.80 -2.25
C ASP A 55 -3.28 -3.48 -2.23
N LEU A 56 -4.44 -3.45 -2.90
CA LEU A 56 -5.30 -2.27 -2.93
C LEU A 56 -6.07 -2.11 -1.62
N TYR A 57 -6.83 -3.13 -1.26
CA TYR A 57 -7.78 -3.01 -0.14
C TYR A 57 -7.13 -3.00 1.23
N PHE A 58 -5.90 -3.49 1.37
CA PHE A 58 -5.17 -3.33 2.64
C PHE A 58 -4.80 -1.86 2.87
N GLY A 59 -4.22 -1.20 1.85
CA GLY A 59 -3.85 0.21 1.92
C GLY A 59 -5.06 1.12 2.18
N GLU A 60 -6.12 0.97 1.38
CA GLU A 60 -7.35 1.74 1.55
C GLU A 60 -7.98 1.52 2.93
N ALA A 61 -8.13 0.27 3.35
CA ALA A 61 -8.75 -0.05 4.63
C ALA A 61 -7.93 0.42 5.84
N TYR A 62 -6.60 0.44 5.73
CA TYR A 62 -5.75 1.02 6.76
C TYR A 62 -5.92 2.53 6.83
N THR A 63 -5.89 3.23 5.70
CA THR A 63 -6.09 4.68 5.61
C THR A 63 -7.48 5.10 6.11
N ASP A 64 -8.52 4.32 5.77
CA ASP A 64 -9.89 4.54 6.22
C ASP A 64 -10.12 4.16 7.71
N GLY A 65 -9.12 3.64 8.41
CA GLY A 65 -9.25 3.15 9.79
C GLY A 65 -10.09 1.89 9.94
N LYS A 66 -10.34 1.13 8.86
CA LYS A 66 -11.08 -0.15 8.87
C LYS A 66 -10.21 -1.33 9.25
N ILE A 67 -8.88 -1.17 9.18
CA ILE A 67 -7.87 -2.07 9.74
C ILE A 67 -7.09 -1.30 10.79
N ILE A 68 -7.03 -1.82 11.99
CA ILE A 68 -6.30 -1.21 13.11
C ILE A 68 -5.29 -2.18 13.73
N PHE A 69 -4.17 -1.66 14.19
CA PHE A 69 -3.19 -2.42 14.96
C PHE A 69 -3.52 -2.34 16.45
N LYS A 70 -3.93 -3.44 17.05
CA LYS A 70 -4.09 -3.56 18.51
C LYS A 70 -2.78 -3.80 19.22
N LYS A 71 -1.78 -4.39 18.52
CA LYS A 71 -0.43 -4.64 19.00
C LYS A 71 0.54 -4.61 17.82
N GLY A 72 1.72 -4.06 18.02
CA GLY A 72 2.70 -3.82 16.95
C GLY A 72 2.34 -2.60 16.11
N ASN A 73 2.95 -2.49 14.95
CA ASN A 73 2.77 -1.37 14.02
C ASN A 73 2.77 -1.83 12.57
N LEU A 74 2.46 -0.88 11.66
CA LEU A 74 2.40 -1.14 10.22
C LEU A 74 3.74 -1.62 9.66
N THR A 75 4.86 -1.01 10.09
CA THR A 75 6.20 -1.35 9.59
C THR A 75 6.55 -2.80 9.90
N ASP A 76 6.31 -3.24 11.14
CA ASP A 76 6.57 -4.62 11.55
C ASP A 76 5.72 -5.61 10.74
N PHE A 77 4.45 -5.28 10.49
CA PHE A 77 3.57 -6.09 9.67
C PHE A 77 4.04 -6.16 8.21
N LEU A 78 4.39 -5.02 7.60
CA LEU A 78 4.85 -4.97 6.22
C LEU A 78 6.15 -5.75 6.03
N ASN A 79 7.08 -5.70 6.98
CA ASN A 79 8.32 -6.49 6.92
C ASN A 79 8.01 -7.99 6.83
N ILE A 80 7.11 -8.51 7.68
CA ILE A 80 6.71 -9.92 7.62
C ILE A 80 5.94 -10.22 6.34
N ALA A 81 5.03 -9.33 5.91
CA ALA A 81 4.23 -9.53 4.71
C ALA A 81 5.11 -9.60 3.45
N LEU A 82 6.03 -8.65 3.27
CA LEU A 82 6.93 -8.58 2.12
C LEU A 82 7.88 -9.80 2.06
N GLU A 83 8.38 -10.26 3.21
CA GLU A 83 9.21 -11.48 3.25
C GLU A 83 8.47 -12.73 2.75
N ASN A 84 7.15 -12.79 2.98
CA ASN A 84 6.32 -13.93 2.55
C ASN A 84 5.79 -13.77 1.12
N ILE A 85 5.45 -12.56 0.67
CA ILE A 85 4.95 -12.29 -0.68
C ILE A 85 6.01 -12.63 -1.74
N GLY A 86 7.26 -12.23 -1.56
CA GLY A 86 8.35 -12.55 -2.48
C GLY A 86 8.59 -14.05 -2.70
N ARG A 87 8.12 -14.90 -1.77
CA ARG A 87 8.16 -16.38 -1.90
C ARG A 87 6.90 -16.96 -2.53
N ALA A 88 5.78 -16.26 -2.44
CA ALA A 88 4.50 -16.72 -2.98
C ALA A 88 4.46 -16.67 -4.52
N GLU A 89 5.29 -15.87 -5.16
CA GLU A 89 5.38 -15.78 -6.62
C GLU A 89 5.79 -17.08 -7.31
N THR A 90 6.39 -18.02 -6.56
CA THR A 90 6.78 -19.34 -7.07
C THR A 90 5.64 -20.37 -7.11
N ASN A 91 4.45 -20.04 -6.60
CA ASN A 91 3.32 -20.96 -6.51
C ASN A 91 2.39 -20.84 -7.74
N LYS A 92 2.10 -21.99 -8.40
CA LYS A 92 1.23 -22.07 -9.59
C LYS A 92 -0.15 -21.41 -9.40
N TRP A 93 -0.72 -21.43 -8.19
CA TRP A 93 -1.97 -20.78 -7.86
C TRP A 93 -1.87 -19.25 -7.82
N SER A 94 -0.78 -18.71 -7.32
CA SER A 94 -0.55 -17.25 -7.34
C SER A 94 -0.35 -16.76 -8.78
N ALA A 95 0.36 -17.54 -9.61
CA ALA A 95 0.52 -17.23 -11.02
C ALA A 95 -0.82 -17.20 -11.78
N LEU A 96 -1.71 -18.19 -11.53
CA LEU A 96 -3.06 -18.21 -12.13
C LEU A 96 -3.91 -17.01 -11.68
N LEU A 97 -3.93 -16.70 -10.38
CA LEU A 97 -4.63 -15.53 -9.85
C LEU A 97 -4.08 -14.22 -10.42
N ASN A 98 -2.77 -14.09 -10.53
CA ASN A 98 -2.13 -12.91 -11.13
C ASN A 98 -2.49 -12.78 -12.62
N ARG A 99 -2.58 -13.89 -13.35
CA ARG A 99 -3.01 -13.88 -14.76
C ARG A 99 -4.47 -13.44 -14.92
N LEU A 100 -5.38 -13.93 -14.07
CA LEU A 100 -6.78 -13.52 -14.05
C LEU A 100 -6.93 -12.04 -13.65
N ARG A 101 -6.19 -11.59 -12.63
CA ARG A 101 -6.13 -10.18 -12.24
C ARG A 101 -5.56 -9.31 -13.35
N GLY A 102 -4.54 -9.76 -14.08
CA GLY A 102 -3.96 -9.06 -15.22
C GLY A 102 -5.00 -8.81 -16.32
N SER A 103 -5.78 -9.82 -16.66
CA SER A 103 -6.87 -9.69 -17.64
C SER A 103 -7.97 -8.72 -17.19
N TYR A 104 -8.37 -8.79 -15.92
CA TYR A 104 -9.34 -7.86 -15.34
C TYR A 104 -8.80 -6.42 -15.30
N ARG A 105 -7.54 -6.23 -14.93
CA ARG A 105 -6.87 -4.91 -14.94
C ARG A 105 -6.82 -4.31 -16.35
N TYR A 106 -6.59 -5.13 -17.37
CA TYR A 106 -6.60 -4.66 -18.75
C TYR A 106 -7.95 -4.04 -19.12
N ILE A 107 -9.07 -4.67 -18.71
CA ILE A 107 -10.42 -4.17 -18.95
C ILE A 107 -10.73 -2.92 -18.10
N THR A 108 -10.39 -2.94 -16.81
CA THR A 108 -10.70 -1.83 -15.89
C THR A 108 -9.81 -0.61 -16.07
N ASN A 109 -8.59 -0.80 -16.58
CA ASN A 109 -7.66 0.27 -16.89
C ASN A 109 -7.93 0.95 -18.23
N PHE A 110 -8.98 0.52 -18.95
CA PHE A 110 -9.36 1.22 -20.17
C PHE A 110 -9.78 2.66 -19.82
N ASN A 111 -8.94 3.60 -20.24
CA ASN A 111 -8.99 4.98 -19.79
C ASN A 111 -9.68 5.85 -20.84
N PHE A 112 -11.02 5.93 -20.78
CA PHE A 112 -11.77 6.88 -21.59
C PHE A 112 -11.34 8.32 -21.28
N ILE A 113 -11.34 9.20 -22.29
CA ILE A 113 -10.94 10.62 -22.16
C ILE A 113 -11.60 11.32 -20.96
N LYS A 114 -12.91 11.08 -20.75
CA LYS A 114 -13.65 11.64 -19.61
C LYS A 114 -13.11 11.13 -18.26
N LYS A 115 -12.83 9.81 -18.17
CA LYS A 115 -12.27 9.19 -16.94
C LYS A 115 -10.84 9.66 -16.70
N SER A 116 -10.04 9.83 -17.75
CA SER A 116 -8.69 10.37 -17.68
C SER A 116 -8.66 11.77 -17.09
N ARG A 117 -9.55 12.66 -17.56
CA ARG A 117 -9.68 14.03 -17.02
C ARG A 117 -10.10 14.03 -15.54
N MET A 118 -11.07 13.19 -15.18
CA MET A 118 -11.50 13.06 -13.77
C MET A 118 -10.38 12.52 -12.88
N ASN A 119 -9.62 11.53 -13.34
CA ASN A 119 -8.50 10.97 -12.59
C ASN A 119 -7.36 12.00 -12.45
N ALA A 120 -7.07 12.77 -13.50
CA ALA A 120 -6.08 13.83 -13.43
C ALA A 120 -6.51 14.94 -12.45
N ALA A 121 -7.77 15.41 -12.53
CA ALA A 121 -8.30 16.37 -11.58
C ALA A 121 -8.18 15.84 -10.14
N HIS A 122 -8.64 14.61 -9.86
CA HIS A 122 -8.54 14.01 -8.54
C HIS A 122 -7.09 13.89 -8.02
N HIS A 123 -6.12 13.69 -8.91
CA HIS A 123 -4.71 13.60 -8.54
C HIS A 123 -4.11 14.96 -8.18
N TYR A 124 -4.57 16.04 -8.82
CA TYR A 124 -4.04 17.40 -8.62
C TYR A 124 -4.91 18.29 -7.73
N ASP A 125 -6.18 17.94 -7.50
CA ASP A 125 -7.10 18.67 -6.61
C ASP A 125 -6.83 18.37 -5.11
N ILE A 126 -5.57 18.26 -4.76
CA ILE A 126 -5.12 18.15 -3.36
C ILE A 126 -4.97 19.58 -2.82
N SER A 127 -5.34 19.78 -1.55
CA SER A 127 -5.27 21.12 -0.94
C SER A 127 -3.85 21.68 -0.99
N ASP A 128 -3.74 22.97 -1.26
CA ASP A 128 -2.46 23.70 -1.25
C ASP A 128 -1.71 23.51 0.07
N GLU A 129 -2.44 23.37 1.19
CA GLU A 129 -1.87 23.14 2.51
C GLU A 129 -0.97 21.89 2.55
N LEU A 130 -1.37 20.79 1.89
CA LEU A 130 -0.54 19.61 1.80
C LEU A 130 0.75 19.88 1.02
N TYR A 131 0.65 20.61 -0.11
CA TYR A 131 1.81 20.96 -0.92
C TYR A 131 2.80 21.86 -0.17
N PHE A 132 2.33 22.79 0.67
CA PHE A 132 3.17 23.63 1.53
C PHE A 132 3.97 22.85 2.59
N LEU A 133 3.53 21.64 2.95
CA LEU A 133 4.23 20.84 3.95
C LEU A 133 5.56 20.24 3.44
N PHE A 134 5.70 20.04 2.13
CA PHE A 134 6.87 19.29 1.61
C PHE A 134 7.51 19.88 0.35
N LEU A 135 6.86 20.82 -0.35
CA LEU A 135 7.43 21.48 -1.51
C LEU A 135 8.18 22.74 -1.12
N ASP A 136 9.09 23.16 -2.00
CA ASP A 136 9.76 24.44 -1.93
C ASP A 136 8.77 25.63 -2.14
N PRO A 137 9.15 26.88 -1.81
CA PRO A 137 8.27 28.05 -1.95
C PRO A 137 7.72 28.28 -3.37
N LEU A 138 8.45 27.79 -4.40
CA LEU A 138 8.01 27.87 -5.79
C LEU A 138 7.10 26.71 -6.20
N LYS A 139 6.73 25.81 -5.26
CA LYS A 139 5.87 24.64 -5.46
C LYS A 139 6.33 23.74 -6.60
N GLN A 140 7.64 23.53 -6.72
CA GLN A 140 8.19 22.67 -7.75
C GLN A 140 7.96 21.19 -7.43
N TYR A 141 6.97 20.57 -8.11
CA TYR A 141 6.59 19.16 -7.89
C TYR A 141 7.34 18.23 -8.86
N SER A 142 8.66 18.36 -8.87
CA SER A 142 9.56 17.49 -9.64
C SER A 142 10.93 17.42 -8.96
N CYS A 143 11.75 16.42 -9.32
CA CYS A 143 13.05 16.21 -8.71
C CYS A 143 13.92 17.48 -8.75
N ALA A 144 14.57 17.78 -7.63
CA ALA A 144 15.50 18.91 -7.52
C ALA A 144 16.88 18.53 -8.05
N TYR A 145 17.70 19.52 -8.43
CA TYR A 145 19.08 19.34 -8.89
C TYR A 145 20.06 19.80 -7.83
N PHE A 146 20.53 18.86 -7.01
CA PHE A 146 21.53 19.11 -5.99
C PHE A 146 22.91 19.18 -6.62
N LYS A 147 23.53 20.36 -6.64
CA LYS A 147 24.93 20.53 -7.08
C LYS A 147 25.89 20.09 -5.99
N ASN A 148 25.54 20.36 -4.73
CA ASN A 148 26.29 19.97 -3.55
C ASN A 148 25.37 19.14 -2.63
N LYS A 149 25.95 18.24 -1.85
CA LYS A 149 25.18 17.39 -0.91
C LYS A 149 24.47 18.18 0.18
N ASP A 150 25.02 19.36 0.51
CA ASP A 150 24.52 20.23 1.58
C ASP A 150 23.58 21.34 1.06
N ASP A 151 23.23 21.32 -0.24
CA ASP A 151 22.26 22.27 -0.79
C ASP A 151 20.89 22.04 -0.12
N SER A 152 20.20 23.13 0.28
CA SER A 152 18.81 23.05 0.69
C SER A 152 17.90 22.68 -0.49
N LEU A 153 16.67 22.22 -0.20
CA LEU A 153 15.69 21.91 -1.24
C LEU A 153 15.42 23.10 -2.15
N GLU A 154 15.24 24.30 -1.59
CA GLU A 154 15.01 25.55 -2.33
C GLU A 154 16.16 25.84 -3.27
N LYS A 155 17.40 25.70 -2.77
CA LYS A 155 18.61 25.91 -3.58
C LYS A 155 18.72 24.89 -4.72
N ALA A 156 18.42 23.64 -4.45
CA ALA A 156 18.44 22.57 -5.43
C ALA A 156 17.34 22.76 -6.50
N GLN A 157 16.15 23.21 -6.13
CA GLN A 157 15.08 23.55 -7.09
C GLN A 157 15.47 24.76 -7.96
N GLN A 158 16.07 25.80 -7.37
CA GLN A 158 16.60 26.92 -8.14
C GLN A 158 17.73 26.50 -9.09
N ASN A 159 18.61 25.59 -8.66
CA ASN A 159 19.65 25.02 -9.51
C ASN A 159 19.07 24.27 -10.71
N LYS A 160 17.97 23.52 -10.51
CA LYS A 160 17.23 22.85 -11.59
C LYS A 160 16.70 23.86 -12.61
N ILE A 161 16.00 24.89 -12.15
CA ILE A 161 15.46 25.94 -13.02
C ILE A 161 16.60 26.57 -13.85
N ASN A 162 17.68 26.98 -13.19
CA ASN A 162 18.85 27.58 -13.84
C ASN A 162 19.53 26.61 -14.82
N HIS A 163 19.43 25.30 -14.61
CA HIS A 163 20.01 24.30 -15.52
C HIS A 163 19.16 24.13 -16.78
N ILE A 164 17.83 24.25 -16.67
CA ILE A 164 16.89 24.08 -17.80
C ILE A 164 16.88 25.32 -18.70
N ILE A 165 17.08 26.51 -18.12
CA ILE A 165 17.04 27.80 -18.85
C ILE A 165 18.31 28.07 -19.65
N LYS A 166 19.41 27.39 -19.35
CA LYS A 166 20.68 27.49 -20.07
C LYS A 166 20.63 26.76 -21.41
#